data_f67b737b38c5d5cc249a062e76c8eccf
#
_entry.id   f67b737b38c5d5cc249a062e76c8eccf
#
_cell.length_a   1.000
_cell.length_b   1.000
_cell.length_c   1.000
_cell.angle_alpha   90.00
_cell.angle_beta   90.00
_cell.angle_gamma   90.00
#
_symmetry.space_group_name_H-M   'P 1'
#
loop_
_entity.id
_entity.type
_entity.pdbx_description
1 polymer ?
#
loop_
_entity_poly.entity_id
_entity_poly.type
_entity_poly.pdbx_seq_one_letter_code
_entity_poly.pdbx_strand_id
1 'polypeptide(L)'
;FTKTESSYKEDVKLETPGTNGPMWGRSNGQGSIYKSLKDKEMIEDVEQFSKRFLIVEKMDQPQWQLTSETKQIGNYTVYKATMNIEDKTIDFGSIFGRRNNNQTDDKKNEPKMIDVVAWYSPQIPVSAGPDRYWGLPGLILELSFDRTVMLCTEIVLNPEQKIEIQKPNKGDKVDREEYNKIIKEKTDELKERFQ
;
A
#
# COMPACT_ATOMS: atom_id res chain seq x y z
N PHE A 1 8.79 2.77 -13.20
CA PHE A 1 9.39 1.46 -12.90
C PHE A 1 10.51 1.12 -13.87
N THR A 2 11.44 0.32 -13.43
CA THR A 2 12.48 -0.35 -14.21
C THR A 2 12.36 -1.86 -14.00
N LYS A 3 13.33 -2.64 -14.53
CA LYS A 3 13.37 -4.10 -14.27
C LYS A 3 13.65 -4.45 -12.81
N THR A 4 14.31 -3.57 -12.07
CA THR A 4 14.79 -3.85 -10.71
C THR A 4 14.24 -2.91 -9.65
N GLU A 5 13.64 -1.80 -10.02
CA GLU A 5 13.18 -0.78 -9.10
C GLU A 5 11.84 -0.22 -9.53
N SER A 6 11.00 0.13 -8.58
CA SER A 6 9.77 0.87 -8.83
C SER A 6 9.48 1.85 -7.70
N SER A 7 8.79 2.92 -8.05
CA SER A 7 8.25 3.88 -7.09
C SER A 7 6.76 4.04 -7.36
N TYR A 8 5.97 3.97 -6.31
CA TYR A 8 4.55 4.26 -6.31
C TYR A 8 4.31 5.50 -5.49
N LYS A 9 3.49 6.39 -5.99
CA LYS A 9 3.05 7.59 -5.26
C LYS A 9 1.56 7.77 -5.49
N GLU A 10 0.85 8.01 -4.42
CA GLU A 10 -0.56 8.36 -4.48
C GLU A 10 -0.70 9.87 -4.71
N ASP A 11 -1.41 10.26 -5.78
CA ASP A 11 -1.77 11.65 -6.01
C ASP A 11 -3.03 11.99 -5.21
N VAL A 12 -2.86 12.79 -4.18
CA VAL A 12 -3.97 13.29 -3.39
C VAL A 12 -4.76 14.30 -4.21
N LYS A 13 -5.94 13.93 -4.64
CA LYS A 13 -6.91 14.92 -5.12
C LYS A 13 -7.33 15.79 -3.94
N LEU A 14 -7.19 17.09 -4.06
CA LEU A 14 -7.76 18.07 -3.12
C LEU A 14 -9.25 17.76 -2.97
N GLU A 15 -9.66 17.33 -1.79
CA GLU A 15 -11.06 17.04 -1.51
C GLU A 15 -11.86 18.36 -1.59
N THR A 16 -13.02 18.29 -2.20
CA THR A 16 -13.98 19.40 -2.22
C THR A 16 -14.31 19.81 -0.78
N PRO A 17 -14.28 21.11 -0.42
CA PRO A 17 -14.65 21.54 0.93
C PRO A 17 -16.09 21.12 1.23
N GLY A 18 -16.30 20.26 2.23
CA GLY A 18 -17.63 19.85 2.66
C GLY A 18 -17.78 18.39 3.12
N THR A 19 -16.84 17.52 2.90
CA THR A 19 -16.88 16.15 3.46
C THR A 19 -16.21 16.15 4.83
N ASN A 20 -17.00 16.40 5.87
CA ASN A 20 -16.60 16.30 7.28
C ASN A 20 -16.39 14.83 7.69
N GLY A 21 -15.32 14.21 7.25
CA GLY A 21 -14.78 13.02 7.88
C GLY A 21 -13.68 13.43 8.88
N PRO A 22 -13.54 12.75 10.04
CA PRO A 22 -12.51 13.12 10.99
C PRO A 22 -11.12 12.96 10.35
N MET A 23 -10.42 14.08 10.25
CA MET A 23 -9.10 14.28 9.64
C MET A 23 -7.95 13.54 10.38
N TRP A 24 -8.26 12.77 11.41
CA TRP A 24 -7.35 12.23 12.41
C TRP A 24 -6.87 10.79 12.14
N GLY A 25 -7.02 10.26 10.98
CA GLY A 25 -6.62 8.87 10.70
C GLY A 25 -6.16 8.63 9.28
N ARG A 26 -6.22 9.63 8.44
CA ARG A 26 -5.62 9.57 7.13
C ARG A 26 -4.16 10.03 7.26
N SER A 27 -3.25 9.15 6.93
CA SER A 27 -1.92 9.57 6.46
C SER A 27 -2.15 10.75 5.52
N ASN A 28 -1.44 11.84 5.72
CA ASN A 28 -1.62 13.08 4.96
C ASN A 28 -1.19 12.89 3.51
N GLY A 29 -1.71 11.86 2.83
CA GLY A 29 -1.73 11.60 1.38
C GLY A 29 -0.44 11.78 0.59
N GLN A 30 0.70 11.93 1.22
CA GLN A 30 2.00 12.16 0.58
C GLN A 30 2.97 10.99 0.79
N GLY A 31 2.44 9.80 1.01
CA GLY A 31 3.26 8.61 1.08
C GLY A 31 3.75 8.17 -0.31
N SER A 32 4.98 7.69 -0.37
CA SER A 32 5.48 7.00 -1.55
C SER A 32 6.09 5.66 -1.14
N ILE A 33 5.99 4.68 -2.02
CA ILE A 33 6.57 3.36 -1.79
C ILE A 33 7.63 3.10 -2.84
N TYR A 34 8.85 2.97 -2.39
CA TYR A 34 9.99 2.54 -3.21
C TYR A 34 10.20 1.04 -3.03
N LYS A 35 10.41 0.33 -4.13
CA LYS A 35 10.71 -1.11 -4.13
C LYS A 35 11.99 -1.38 -4.92
N SER A 36 12.94 -2.12 -4.33
CA SER A 36 14.16 -2.60 -4.97
C SER A 36 14.19 -4.13 -4.96
N LEU A 37 14.03 -4.74 -6.14
CA LEU A 37 14.16 -6.19 -6.32
C LEU A 37 15.62 -6.64 -6.11
N LYS A 38 16.58 -5.77 -6.43
CA LYS A 38 18.01 -6.03 -6.26
C LYS A 38 18.37 -6.14 -4.79
N ASP A 39 17.95 -5.16 -3.98
CA ASP A 39 18.25 -5.09 -2.56
C ASP A 39 17.26 -5.89 -1.72
N LYS A 40 16.18 -6.39 -2.33
CA LYS A 40 15.05 -7.04 -1.65
C LYS A 40 14.47 -6.19 -0.52
N GLU A 41 14.31 -4.91 -0.81
CA GLU A 41 13.91 -3.89 0.17
C GLU A 41 12.74 -3.08 -0.37
N MET A 42 11.76 -2.83 0.49
CA MET A 42 10.67 -1.90 0.28
C MET A 42 10.77 -0.80 1.32
N ILE A 43 10.64 0.44 0.88
CA ILE A 43 10.66 1.62 1.75
C ILE A 43 9.38 2.39 1.53
N GLU A 44 8.57 2.49 2.56
CA GLU A 44 7.42 3.38 2.60
C GLU A 44 7.81 4.69 3.27
N ASP A 45 7.70 5.78 2.52
CA ASP A 45 7.99 7.13 2.98
C ASP A 45 6.67 7.78 3.38
N VAL A 46 6.48 8.02 4.66
CA VAL A 46 5.21 8.51 5.22
C VAL A 46 5.46 9.67 6.18
N GLU A 47 4.61 10.68 6.12
CA GLU A 47 4.57 11.75 7.10
C GLU A 47 3.37 11.58 8.03
N GLN A 48 3.62 11.48 9.34
CA GLN A 48 2.60 11.34 10.37
C GLN A 48 2.96 12.17 11.60
N PHE A 49 2.00 12.92 12.16
CA PHE A 49 2.21 13.83 13.28
C PHE A 49 3.36 14.83 13.06
N SER A 50 3.48 15.38 11.84
CA SER A 50 4.55 16.30 11.41
C SER A 50 5.96 15.71 11.53
N LYS A 51 6.06 14.37 11.52
CA LYS A 51 7.31 13.64 11.52
C LYS A 51 7.35 12.70 10.32
N ARG A 52 8.49 12.64 9.64
CA ARG A 52 8.69 11.79 8.46
C ARG A 52 9.38 10.50 8.85
N PHE A 53 8.79 9.38 8.44
CA PHE A 53 9.29 8.05 8.68
C PHE A 53 9.62 7.36 7.37
N LEU A 54 10.68 6.58 7.39
CA LEU A 54 11.02 5.61 6.35
C LEU A 54 10.82 4.21 6.92
N ILE A 55 9.70 3.60 6.59
CA ILE A 55 9.39 2.24 7.04
C ILE A 55 10.07 1.27 6.09
N VAL A 56 11.07 0.57 6.61
CA VAL A 56 11.93 -0.34 5.84
C VAL A 56 11.51 -1.77 6.09
N GLU A 57 11.10 -2.46 5.03
CA GLU A 57 10.65 -3.85 5.09
C GLU A 57 11.43 -4.71 4.10
N LYS A 58 11.69 -5.97 4.45
CA LYS A 58 12.22 -6.95 3.50
C LYS A 58 11.14 -7.34 2.50
N MET A 59 11.55 -7.49 1.25
CA MET A 59 10.67 -7.98 0.18
C MET A 59 10.78 -9.50 0.08
N ASP A 60 9.94 -10.22 0.82
CA ASP A 60 9.77 -11.64 0.63
C ASP A 60 8.90 -11.91 -0.59
N GLN A 61 9.22 -13.00 -1.33
CA GLN A 61 8.49 -13.35 -2.55
C GLN A 61 7.00 -13.58 -2.27
N PRO A 62 6.09 -12.78 -2.85
CA PRO A 62 4.66 -12.96 -2.64
C PRO A 62 4.17 -14.32 -3.14
N GLN A 63 3.26 -14.94 -2.41
CA GLN A 63 2.72 -16.25 -2.71
C GLN A 63 1.47 -16.14 -3.62
N TRP A 64 1.68 -15.68 -4.86
CA TRP A 64 0.62 -15.59 -5.84
C TRP A 64 0.19 -16.96 -6.34
N GLN A 65 -1.11 -17.19 -6.40
CA GLN A 65 -1.74 -18.32 -7.08
C GLN A 65 -2.12 -17.87 -8.49
N LEU A 66 -1.40 -18.38 -9.48
CA LEU A 66 -1.66 -18.08 -10.89
C LEU A 66 -2.86 -18.89 -11.38
N THR A 67 -3.74 -18.25 -12.15
CA THR A 67 -4.91 -18.91 -12.75
C THR A 67 -4.81 -18.91 -14.27
N SER A 68 -5.68 -19.65 -14.94
CA SER A 68 -5.80 -19.67 -16.41
C SER A 68 -6.77 -18.60 -16.95
N GLU A 69 -7.38 -17.81 -16.05
CA GLU A 69 -8.33 -16.76 -16.46
C GLU A 69 -7.60 -15.61 -17.15
N THR A 70 -8.15 -15.14 -18.25
CA THR A 70 -7.60 -14.02 -19.02
C THR A 70 -8.69 -13.03 -19.37
N LYS A 71 -8.29 -11.78 -19.54
CA LYS A 71 -9.11 -10.71 -20.13
C LYS A 71 -8.25 -9.71 -20.90
N GLN A 72 -8.88 -8.72 -21.51
CA GLN A 72 -8.19 -7.59 -22.15
C GLN A 72 -8.29 -6.35 -21.28
N ILE A 73 -7.16 -5.64 -21.10
CA ILE A 73 -7.09 -4.30 -20.54
C ILE A 73 -6.35 -3.42 -21.56
N GLY A 74 -7.07 -2.53 -22.20
CA GLY A 74 -6.54 -1.81 -23.37
C GLY A 74 -6.06 -2.78 -24.45
N ASN A 75 -4.81 -2.64 -24.87
CA ASN A 75 -4.18 -3.50 -25.88
C ASN A 75 -3.44 -4.71 -25.29
N TYR A 76 -3.55 -4.94 -23.97
CA TYR A 76 -2.80 -5.98 -23.28
C TYR A 76 -3.70 -7.15 -22.89
N THR A 77 -3.24 -8.38 -23.19
CA THR A 77 -3.81 -9.58 -22.60
C THR A 77 -3.28 -9.72 -21.20
N VAL A 78 -4.18 -9.82 -20.22
CA VAL A 78 -3.83 -9.97 -18.80
C VAL A 78 -4.31 -11.30 -18.25
N TYR A 79 -3.54 -11.82 -17.30
CA TYR A 79 -3.79 -13.06 -16.59
C TYR A 79 -4.11 -12.77 -15.14
N LYS A 80 -5.02 -13.55 -14.58
CA LYS A 80 -5.43 -13.40 -13.19
C LYS A 80 -4.48 -14.14 -12.26
N ALA A 81 -4.14 -13.49 -11.16
CA ALA A 81 -3.49 -14.10 -10.01
C ALA A 81 -4.22 -13.69 -8.74
N THR A 82 -4.23 -14.57 -7.75
CA THR A 82 -4.85 -14.32 -6.45
C THR A 82 -3.86 -14.54 -5.33
N MET A 83 -4.07 -13.85 -4.22
CA MET A 83 -3.26 -14.00 -3.01
C MET A 83 -4.15 -13.67 -1.81
N ASN A 84 -3.93 -14.39 -0.71
CA ASN A 84 -4.58 -14.09 0.56
C ASN A 84 -3.50 -13.61 1.52
N ILE A 85 -3.67 -12.42 2.10
CA ILE A 85 -2.69 -11.79 2.99
C ILE A 85 -3.33 -11.36 4.30
N GLU A 86 -2.53 -11.33 5.34
CA GLU A 86 -2.91 -10.74 6.62
C GLU A 86 -2.89 -9.21 6.53
N ASP A 87 -3.98 -8.58 6.95
CA ASP A 87 -4.06 -7.12 7.08
C ASP A 87 -3.27 -6.66 8.32
N LYS A 88 -2.10 -6.11 8.06
CA LYS A 88 -1.23 -5.54 9.11
C LYS A 88 -1.42 -4.03 9.29
N THR A 89 -2.44 -3.45 8.66
CA THR A 89 -2.70 -2.01 8.77
C THR A 89 -3.32 -1.69 10.14
N ILE A 90 -2.96 -0.52 10.67
CA ILE A 90 -3.58 -0.02 11.91
C ILE A 90 -4.98 0.47 11.55
N ASP A 91 -6.01 -0.17 12.13
CA ASP A 91 -7.38 0.33 12.03
C ASP A 91 -7.58 1.52 12.98
N PHE A 92 -7.34 2.73 12.47
CA PHE A 92 -7.58 3.97 13.19
C PHE A 92 -9.05 4.16 13.58
N GLY A 93 -10.00 3.57 12.82
CA GLY A 93 -11.42 3.62 13.14
C GLY A 93 -11.74 2.90 14.45
N SER A 94 -11.09 1.75 14.71
CA SER A 94 -11.24 1.02 15.98
C SER A 94 -10.58 1.75 17.14
N ILE A 95 -9.52 2.51 16.87
CA ILE A 95 -8.78 3.26 17.89
C ILE A 95 -9.57 4.51 18.34
N PHE A 96 -10.21 5.24 17.41
CA PHE A 96 -10.96 6.48 17.70
C PHE A 96 -12.48 6.30 17.74
N GLY A 97 -13.00 5.14 17.31
CA GLY A 97 -14.44 4.84 17.33
C GLY A 97 -14.99 4.81 18.75
N ARG A 98 -16.11 5.49 18.99
CA ARG A 98 -16.87 5.35 20.23
C ARG A 98 -17.19 3.86 20.42
N ARG A 99 -16.74 3.31 21.53
CA ARG A 99 -17.10 1.97 22.03
C ARG A 99 -18.63 1.85 22.03
N ASN A 100 -19.19 1.28 20.97
CA ASN A 100 -20.56 0.79 21.05
C ASN A 100 -20.54 -0.46 21.92
N ASN A 101 -21.07 -0.33 23.15
CA ASN A 101 -20.95 -1.23 24.28
C ASN A 101 -21.70 -2.56 24.14
N ASN A 102 -21.99 -3.04 22.91
CA ASN A 102 -22.84 -4.22 22.69
C ASN A 102 -22.22 -5.29 21.75
N GLN A 103 -20.91 -5.35 21.60
CA GLN A 103 -20.28 -6.51 20.94
C GLN A 103 -19.32 -7.18 21.91
N THR A 104 -19.64 -8.42 22.25
CA THR A 104 -18.88 -9.35 23.07
C THR A 104 -17.43 -9.49 22.61
N ASP A 105 -16.52 -9.37 23.55
CA ASP A 105 -15.05 -9.26 23.43
C ASP A 105 -14.30 -10.46 22.82
N ASP A 106 -14.97 -11.48 22.29
CA ASP A 106 -14.35 -12.76 21.92
C ASP A 106 -13.81 -12.89 20.48
N LYS A 107 -13.92 -11.82 19.63
CA LYS A 107 -13.40 -11.86 18.25
C LYS A 107 -12.14 -11.03 18.00
N LYS A 108 -11.42 -10.63 19.04
CA LYS A 108 -10.30 -9.66 18.96
C LYS A 108 -8.96 -10.23 18.50
N ASN A 109 -8.81 -11.52 18.29
CA ASN A 109 -7.49 -12.16 18.08
C ASN A 109 -7.31 -12.90 16.75
N GLU A 110 -8.27 -12.89 15.85
CA GLU A 110 -8.05 -13.48 14.54
C GLU A 110 -7.52 -12.40 13.57
N PRO A 111 -6.38 -12.65 12.91
CA PRO A 111 -5.86 -11.73 11.92
C PRO A 111 -6.87 -11.57 10.78
N LYS A 112 -7.20 -10.33 10.44
CA LYS A 112 -8.07 -10.03 9.30
C LYS A 112 -7.33 -10.43 8.02
N MET A 113 -7.87 -11.38 7.29
CA MET A 113 -7.35 -11.79 5.99
C MET A 113 -7.99 -10.98 4.87
N ILE A 114 -7.19 -10.61 3.88
CA ILE A 114 -7.61 -9.86 2.68
C ILE A 114 -7.33 -10.72 1.45
N ASP A 115 -8.37 -10.92 0.65
CA ASP A 115 -8.23 -11.51 -0.68
C ASP A 115 -7.79 -10.43 -1.66
N VAL A 116 -6.67 -10.69 -2.32
CA VAL A 116 -6.09 -9.81 -3.33
C VAL A 116 -6.21 -10.48 -4.69
N VAL A 117 -6.75 -9.77 -5.66
CA VAL A 117 -6.84 -10.19 -7.06
C VAL A 117 -6.04 -9.24 -7.92
N ALA A 118 -5.08 -9.76 -8.66
CA ALA A 118 -4.28 -9.01 -9.62
C ALA A 118 -4.48 -9.52 -11.04
N TRP A 119 -4.48 -8.59 -11.99
CA TRP A 119 -4.43 -8.88 -13.41
C TRP A 119 -3.14 -8.30 -13.97
N TYR A 120 -2.27 -9.16 -14.46
CA TYR A 120 -0.94 -8.79 -14.92
C TYR A 120 -0.71 -9.14 -16.38
N SER A 121 0.14 -8.37 -17.07
CA SER A 121 0.51 -8.63 -18.45
C SER A 121 1.96 -9.07 -18.60
N PRO A 122 2.22 -10.31 -19.07
CA PRO A 122 3.59 -10.75 -19.41
C PRO A 122 4.19 -10.01 -20.62
N GLN A 123 3.37 -9.30 -21.39
CA GLN A 123 3.84 -8.47 -22.49
C GLN A 123 4.73 -7.31 -22.03
N ILE A 124 4.62 -6.94 -20.73
CA ILE A 124 5.52 -6.01 -20.06
C ILE A 124 6.23 -6.79 -18.94
N PRO A 125 7.41 -7.40 -19.25
CA PRO A 125 8.06 -8.38 -18.38
C PRO A 125 8.83 -7.71 -17.23
N VAL A 126 8.09 -7.02 -16.36
CA VAL A 126 8.60 -6.38 -15.14
C VAL A 126 7.76 -6.84 -13.96
N SER A 127 8.43 -7.21 -12.89
CA SER A 127 7.77 -7.68 -11.66
C SER A 127 7.34 -6.50 -10.78
N ALA A 128 6.54 -5.60 -11.35
CA ALA A 128 6.11 -4.37 -10.70
C ALA A 128 4.58 -4.26 -10.64
N GLY A 129 4.09 -3.47 -9.70
CA GLY A 129 2.67 -3.18 -9.52
C GLY A 129 2.46 -1.98 -8.61
N PRO A 130 1.21 -1.52 -8.47
CA PRO A 130 0.85 -0.41 -7.60
C PRO A 130 1.03 -0.77 -6.12
N ASP A 131 1.11 0.24 -5.28
CA ASP A 131 1.24 0.12 -3.83
C ASP A 131 2.39 -0.86 -3.47
N ARG A 132 2.21 -1.73 -2.51
CA ARG A 132 3.16 -2.76 -2.05
C ARG A 132 3.17 -4.04 -2.89
N TYR A 133 2.31 -4.13 -3.90
CA TYR A 133 2.13 -5.36 -4.69
C TYR A 133 3.16 -5.47 -5.82
N TRP A 134 3.68 -6.69 -5.99
CA TRP A 134 4.73 -7.03 -6.95
C TRP A 134 4.85 -8.57 -7.08
N GLY A 135 5.83 -9.08 -7.81
CA GLY A 135 6.22 -10.51 -7.77
C GLY A 135 5.57 -11.37 -8.85
N LEU A 136 4.70 -10.80 -9.69
CA LEU A 136 4.13 -11.49 -10.85
C LEU A 136 5.08 -11.42 -12.06
N PRO A 137 5.01 -12.37 -13.01
CA PRO A 137 5.86 -12.39 -14.20
C PRO A 137 5.38 -11.40 -15.27
N GLY A 138 5.02 -10.19 -14.88
CA GLY A 138 4.52 -9.11 -15.70
C GLY A 138 4.00 -7.94 -14.89
N LEU A 139 3.81 -6.80 -15.55
CA LEU A 139 3.27 -5.59 -14.90
C LEU A 139 1.81 -5.83 -14.47
N ILE A 140 1.49 -5.50 -13.23
CA ILE A 140 0.11 -5.52 -12.72
C ILE A 140 -0.63 -4.30 -13.30
N LEU A 141 -1.69 -4.57 -14.07
CA LEU A 141 -2.52 -3.54 -14.71
C LEU A 141 -3.84 -3.30 -13.98
N GLU A 142 -4.30 -4.26 -13.19
CA GLU A 142 -5.45 -4.10 -12.31
C GLU A 142 -5.20 -4.85 -11.02
N LEU A 143 -5.60 -4.25 -9.92
CA LEU A 143 -5.47 -4.81 -8.59
C LEU A 143 -6.75 -4.54 -7.80
N SER A 144 -7.28 -5.58 -7.16
CA SER A 144 -8.45 -5.47 -6.28
C SER A 144 -8.13 -6.08 -4.93
N PHE A 145 -8.42 -5.37 -3.87
CA PHE A 145 -8.29 -5.85 -2.49
C PHE A 145 -9.27 -5.08 -1.57
N ASP A 146 -9.89 -5.81 -0.65
CA ASP A 146 -10.96 -5.27 0.21
C ASP A 146 -12.01 -4.50 -0.62
N ARG A 147 -12.12 -3.20 -0.48
CA ARG A 147 -13.05 -2.32 -1.21
C ARG A 147 -12.37 -1.47 -2.28
N THR A 148 -11.08 -1.70 -2.49
CA THR A 148 -10.26 -0.88 -3.39
C THR A 148 -10.06 -1.60 -4.71
N VAL A 149 -10.22 -0.88 -5.81
CA VAL A 149 -9.84 -1.32 -7.16
C VAL A 149 -8.93 -0.26 -7.76
N MET A 150 -7.75 -0.69 -8.18
CA MET A 150 -6.78 0.13 -8.91
C MET A 150 -6.72 -0.37 -10.35
N LEU A 151 -6.97 0.50 -11.31
CA LEU A 151 -6.90 0.18 -12.73
C LEU A 151 -5.85 1.07 -13.40
N CYS A 152 -4.95 0.44 -14.16
CA CYS A 152 -4.00 1.14 -14.99
C CYS A 152 -4.72 1.81 -16.17
N THR A 153 -4.62 3.14 -16.28
CA THR A 153 -5.24 3.93 -17.33
C THR A 153 -4.25 4.38 -18.38
N GLU A 154 -2.97 4.44 -18.05
CA GLU A 154 -1.91 4.86 -18.98
C GLU A 154 -0.59 4.15 -18.68
N ILE A 155 0.13 3.78 -19.72
CA ILE A 155 1.48 3.21 -19.63
C ILE A 155 2.37 3.95 -20.62
N VAL A 156 3.43 4.56 -20.12
CA VAL A 156 4.47 5.17 -20.93
C VAL A 156 5.72 4.31 -20.85
N LEU A 157 6.04 3.65 -21.96
CA LEU A 157 7.25 2.83 -22.08
C LEU A 157 8.36 3.64 -22.77
N ASN A 158 9.58 3.55 -22.23
CA ASN A 158 10.76 4.23 -22.77
C ASN A 158 10.53 5.74 -23.01
N PRO A 159 10.16 6.51 -21.97
CA PRO A 159 9.94 7.93 -22.12
C PRO A 159 11.20 8.64 -22.64
N GLU A 160 11.03 9.69 -23.43
CA GLU A 160 12.16 10.48 -23.98
C GLU A 160 13.02 11.07 -22.86
N GLN A 161 12.39 11.52 -21.78
CA GLN A 161 13.07 11.97 -20.57
C GLN A 161 13.14 10.84 -19.58
N LYS A 162 14.35 10.42 -19.21
CA LYS A 162 14.55 9.43 -18.16
C LYS A 162 14.05 9.98 -16.82
N ILE A 163 13.08 9.31 -16.24
CA ILE A 163 12.65 9.55 -14.87
C ILE A 163 13.54 8.70 -13.96
N GLU A 164 14.36 9.36 -13.13
CA GLU A 164 15.14 8.65 -12.12
C GLU A 164 14.25 8.23 -10.96
N ILE A 165 14.28 6.95 -10.64
CA ILE A 165 13.64 6.43 -9.44
C ILE A 165 14.62 6.67 -8.29
N GLN A 166 14.25 7.58 -7.38
CA GLN A 166 15.10 7.93 -6.24
C GLN A 166 14.69 7.12 -5.01
N LYS A 167 15.67 6.47 -4.38
CA LYS A 167 15.48 5.82 -3.09
C LYS A 167 15.27 6.89 -2.00
N PRO A 168 14.18 6.84 -1.23
CA PRO A 168 13.95 7.77 -0.13
C PRO A 168 15.07 7.69 0.91
N ASN A 169 15.54 8.84 1.38
CA ASN A 169 16.65 8.91 2.33
C ASN A 169 16.48 9.94 3.46
N LYS A 170 15.36 10.66 3.48
CA LYS A 170 15.05 11.69 4.48
C LYS A 170 13.91 11.19 5.38
N GLY A 171 14.14 11.08 6.66
CA GLY A 171 13.20 10.63 7.68
C GLY A 171 13.83 9.63 8.64
N ASP A 172 13.12 9.32 9.71
CA ASP A 172 13.54 8.33 10.69
C ASP A 172 13.29 6.92 10.12
N LYS A 173 14.33 6.13 10.06
CA LYS A 173 14.24 4.73 9.62
C LYS A 173 13.71 3.88 10.75
N VAL A 174 12.62 3.19 10.49
CA VAL A 174 11.94 2.26 11.42
C VAL A 174 11.50 1.02 10.67
N ASP A 175 11.29 -0.07 11.37
CA ASP A 175 10.54 -1.20 10.82
C ASP A 175 9.03 -1.01 11.05
N ARG A 176 8.21 -1.91 10.50
CA ARG A 176 6.74 -1.83 10.59
C ARG A 176 6.24 -1.94 12.04
N GLU A 177 6.87 -2.76 12.85
CA GLU A 177 6.45 -2.98 14.24
C GLU A 177 6.75 -1.74 15.10
N GLU A 178 7.95 -1.19 14.94
CA GLU A 178 8.37 0.03 15.61
C GLU A 178 7.49 1.22 15.20
N TYR A 179 7.22 1.39 13.90
CA TYR A 179 6.30 2.41 13.40
C TYR A 179 4.91 2.27 14.05
N ASN A 180 4.33 1.06 14.03
CA ASN A 180 3.02 0.81 14.60
C ASN A 180 2.98 1.14 16.11
N LYS A 181 4.05 0.82 16.84
CA LYS A 181 4.19 1.16 18.27
C LYS A 181 4.20 2.66 18.49
N ILE A 182 5.02 3.41 17.74
CA ILE A 182 5.11 4.86 17.83
C ILE A 182 3.74 5.52 17.55
N ILE A 183 3.05 5.06 16.49
CA ILE A 183 1.75 5.60 16.13
C ILE A 183 0.71 5.33 17.23
N LYS A 184 0.71 4.12 17.80
CA LYS A 184 -0.20 3.77 18.89
C LYS A 184 0.04 4.64 20.13
N GLU A 185 1.30 4.78 20.57
CA GLU A 185 1.67 5.62 21.72
C GLU A 185 1.24 7.07 21.52
N LYS A 186 1.51 7.66 20.34
CA LYS A 186 1.11 9.03 20.01
C LYS A 186 -0.41 9.21 19.98
N THR A 187 -1.10 8.22 19.47
CA THR A 187 -2.57 8.23 19.42
C THR A 187 -3.18 8.16 20.83
N ASP A 188 -2.62 7.35 21.72
CA ASP A 188 -3.08 7.22 23.11
C ASP A 188 -2.77 8.50 23.90
N GLU A 189 -1.60 9.12 23.74
CA GLU A 189 -1.28 10.44 24.32
C GLU A 189 -2.29 11.53 23.87
N LEU A 190 -2.68 11.51 22.59
CA LEU A 190 -3.67 12.46 22.07
C LEU A 190 -5.05 12.24 22.70
N LYS A 191 -5.48 10.99 22.87
CA LYS A 191 -6.76 10.69 23.54
C LYS A 191 -6.81 11.20 24.97
N GLU A 192 -5.72 11.04 25.73
CA GLU A 192 -5.63 11.50 27.12
C GLU A 192 -5.73 13.03 27.22
N ARG A 193 -5.26 13.76 26.22
CA ARG A 193 -5.33 15.24 26.20
C ARG A 193 -6.72 15.80 25.89
N PHE A 194 -7.58 15.00 25.28
CA PHE A 194 -8.93 15.42 24.85
C PHE A 194 -10.06 14.78 25.68
N GLN A 195 -9.72 14.06 26.76
CA GLN A 195 -10.65 13.64 27.82
C GLN A 195 -10.67 14.64 28.97
#